data_2f57d19f4318876f8b2d778314625a17
#
_entry.id   2f57d19f4318876f8b2d778314625a17
#
_cell.length_a   1.000
_cell.length_b   1.000
_cell.length_c   1.000
_cell.angle_alpha   90.00
_cell.angle_beta   90.00
_cell.angle_gamma   90.00
#
_symmetry.space_group_name_H-M   'P 1'
#
loop_
_entity.id
_entity.type
_entity.pdbx_description
1 polymer ?
#
loop_
_entity_poly.entity_id
_entity_poly.type
_entity_poly.pdbx_seq_one_letter_code
_entity_poly.pdbx_strand_id
1 'polypeptide(L)'
;MGGGGQTDAGVKWPDDPIVPSHFGRLAVEGVIGVGKTSLCHLLAERWDAALVLEEVEENPFLAEFYEDRQSHAFQTQLWFLLNRYRQLSEAGVQQDLFHQITISDYLFAKDRIFATLNLDGDELQLYNHVAGILEKKMTDPDLVVYLQASTDVLLERIAKRGRPYEFSMEEAYIDGLNNAYNHFFFHFDKTPLLVVNTDEIDFVAERADFEEIAGQIVTMRRGVTYYRPLRTKEKAALKDRNKTE
;
A
#
# COMPACT_ATOMS: atom_id res chain seq x y z
N MET A 1 37.52 -24.64 8.02
CA MET A 1 36.27 -25.29 7.54
C MET A 1 35.27 -24.19 7.37
N GLY A 2 35.02 -23.86 6.12
CA GLY A 2 34.20 -22.72 5.73
C GLY A 2 32.73 -23.00 5.86
N GLY A 3 31.97 -22.05 6.44
CA GLY A 3 30.53 -21.96 6.34
C GLY A 3 30.19 -20.93 5.27
N GLY A 4 29.83 -21.41 4.07
CA GLY A 4 29.37 -20.58 2.99
C GLY A 4 27.96 -20.05 3.30
N GLY A 5 27.83 -18.74 3.49
CA GLY A 5 26.55 -18.05 3.45
C GLY A 5 26.00 -18.17 2.02
N GLN A 6 24.82 -18.77 1.89
CA GLN A 6 24.02 -18.67 0.67
C GLN A 6 23.59 -17.20 0.54
N THR A 7 24.21 -16.50 -0.39
CA THR A 7 23.70 -15.23 -0.90
C THR A 7 22.43 -15.55 -1.69
N ASP A 8 21.33 -14.99 -1.24
CA ASP A 8 20.07 -14.95 -1.97
C ASP A 8 20.33 -14.52 -3.42
N ALA A 9 19.94 -15.35 -4.37
CA ALA A 9 20.16 -15.08 -5.78
C ALA A 9 19.25 -13.93 -6.17
N GLY A 10 19.81 -12.72 -6.25
CA GLY A 10 19.12 -11.52 -6.69
C GLY A 10 18.33 -11.77 -7.97
N VAL A 11 17.09 -11.34 -7.98
CA VAL A 11 16.18 -11.44 -9.12
C VAL A 11 16.83 -10.70 -10.30
N LYS A 12 17.20 -11.42 -11.38
CA LYS A 12 17.69 -10.76 -12.60
C LYS A 12 16.53 -10.09 -13.31
N TRP A 13 16.50 -8.77 -13.24
CA TRP A 13 15.58 -7.94 -14.02
C TRP A 13 15.96 -7.93 -15.50
N PRO A 14 15.00 -7.85 -16.45
CA PRO A 14 15.35 -7.67 -17.88
C PRO A 14 16.09 -6.36 -18.07
N ASP A 15 16.99 -6.36 -19.06
CA ASP A 15 17.82 -5.22 -19.39
C ASP A 15 17.00 -3.95 -19.58
N ASP A 16 17.40 -2.88 -18.90
CA ASP A 16 16.81 -1.54 -18.86
C ASP A 16 15.41 -1.43 -18.23
N PRO A 17 15.32 -1.23 -16.90
CA PRO A 17 14.07 -0.83 -16.29
C PRO A 17 13.67 0.56 -16.80
N ILE A 18 12.48 0.67 -17.40
CA ILE A 18 11.89 1.99 -17.65
C ILE A 18 11.56 2.59 -16.28
N VAL A 19 12.50 3.40 -15.76
CA VAL A 19 12.27 4.16 -14.53
C VAL A 19 11.34 5.30 -14.87
N PRO A 20 10.22 5.45 -14.16
CA PRO A 20 9.32 6.57 -14.41
C PRO A 20 10.03 7.90 -14.11
N SER A 21 10.18 8.75 -15.10
CA SER A 21 10.83 10.06 -14.94
C SER A 21 9.86 11.21 -14.66
N HIS A 22 8.57 10.91 -14.62
CA HIS A 22 7.51 11.92 -14.51
C HIS A 22 6.87 12.01 -13.11
N PHE A 23 7.31 11.20 -12.18
CA PHE A 23 6.97 11.33 -10.77
C PHE A 23 8.18 10.95 -9.89
N GLY A 24 8.32 11.65 -8.75
CA GLY A 24 9.37 11.38 -7.77
C GLY A 24 8.83 10.68 -6.51
N ARG A 25 7.52 10.74 -6.27
CA ARG A 25 6.89 10.14 -5.08
C ARG A 25 5.69 9.30 -5.45
N LEU A 26 5.75 8.04 -5.08
CA LEU A 26 4.69 7.05 -5.27
C LEU A 26 4.19 6.60 -3.90
N ALA A 27 2.87 6.60 -3.69
CA ALA A 27 2.26 5.95 -2.53
C ALA A 27 1.46 4.71 -2.97
N VAL A 28 1.67 3.60 -2.29
CA VAL A 28 0.88 2.37 -2.47
C VAL A 28 -0.07 2.23 -1.30
N GLU A 29 -1.35 2.15 -1.58
CA GLU A 29 -2.41 2.05 -0.59
C GLU A 29 -3.34 0.85 -0.78
N GLY A 30 -4.08 0.54 0.27
CA GLY A 30 -5.07 -0.54 0.30
C GLY A 30 -5.24 -1.15 1.69
N VAL A 31 -6.19 -2.02 1.84
CA VAL A 31 -6.56 -2.64 3.11
C VAL A 31 -5.44 -3.54 3.65
N ILE A 32 -5.50 -3.83 4.94
CA ILE A 32 -4.63 -4.82 5.60
C ILE A 32 -4.69 -6.14 4.81
N GLY A 33 -3.52 -6.74 4.54
CA GLY A 33 -3.43 -8.01 3.80
C GLY A 33 -3.38 -7.89 2.27
N VAL A 34 -3.65 -6.72 1.66
CA VAL A 34 -3.70 -6.59 0.19
C VAL A 34 -2.35 -6.73 -0.52
N GLY A 35 -1.21 -6.56 0.20
CA GLY A 35 0.13 -6.73 -0.35
C GLY A 35 0.91 -5.43 -0.61
N LYS A 36 0.53 -4.30 0.00
CA LYS A 36 1.19 -2.99 -0.16
C LYS A 36 2.71 -3.05 -0.03
N THR A 37 3.18 -3.50 1.13
CA THR A 37 4.62 -3.55 1.44
C THR A 37 5.38 -4.44 0.47
N SER A 38 4.79 -5.57 0.07
CA SER A 38 5.39 -6.45 -0.94
C SER A 38 5.54 -5.76 -2.29
N LEU A 39 4.49 -5.04 -2.75
CA LEU A 39 4.58 -4.28 -4.00
C LEU A 39 5.63 -3.18 -3.90
N CYS A 40 5.70 -2.45 -2.77
CA CYS A 40 6.71 -1.42 -2.56
C CYS A 40 8.14 -1.96 -2.67
N HIS A 41 8.42 -3.11 -2.04
CA HIS A 41 9.73 -3.76 -2.15
C HIS A 41 10.08 -4.16 -3.59
N LEU A 42 9.14 -4.78 -4.31
CA LEU A 42 9.34 -5.18 -5.70
C LEU A 42 9.59 -3.97 -6.63
N LEU A 43 8.82 -2.89 -6.44
CA LEU A 43 9.00 -1.67 -7.21
C LEU A 43 10.32 -0.96 -6.87
N ALA A 44 10.70 -0.93 -5.58
CA ALA A 44 11.96 -0.32 -5.15
C ALA A 44 13.17 -1.06 -5.72
N GLU A 45 13.16 -2.40 -5.69
CA GLU A 45 14.19 -3.21 -6.33
C GLU A 45 14.23 -2.99 -7.85
N ARG A 46 13.07 -2.88 -8.49
CA ARG A 46 12.93 -2.70 -9.94
C ARG A 46 13.43 -1.34 -10.44
N TRP A 47 13.28 -0.28 -9.63
CA TRP A 47 13.55 1.11 -10.02
C TRP A 47 14.69 1.77 -9.23
N ASP A 48 15.35 1.02 -8.36
CA ASP A 48 16.36 1.57 -7.44
C ASP A 48 15.79 2.77 -6.65
N ALA A 49 14.62 2.56 -6.01
CA ALA A 49 13.89 3.62 -5.32
C ALA A 49 14.08 3.57 -3.81
N ALA A 50 14.03 4.74 -3.15
CA ALA A 50 13.98 4.83 -1.70
C ALA A 50 12.62 4.32 -1.17
N LEU A 51 12.63 3.62 -0.03
CA LEU A 51 11.43 3.11 0.64
C LEU A 51 11.11 3.90 1.90
N VAL A 52 9.83 4.20 2.10
CA VAL A 52 9.26 4.70 3.35
C VAL A 52 8.15 3.75 3.77
N LEU A 53 8.46 2.84 4.69
CA LEU A 53 7.55 1.80 5.14
C LEU A 53 6.92 2.15 6.49
N GLU A 54 5.67 1.75 6.67
CA GLU A 54 4.94 1.96 7.91
C GLU A 54 5.51 1.10 9.05
N GLU A 55 5.88 1.75 10.15
CA GLU A 55 6.42 1.11 11.37
C GLU A 55 5.28 0.61 12.27
N VAL A 56 4.47 -0.32 11.76
CA VAL A 56 3.25 -0.79 12.46
C VAL A 56 3.58 -1.40 13.82
N GLU A 57 4.65 -2.21 13.88
CA GLU A 57 5.03 -2.98 15.08
C GLU A 57 5.66 -2.12 16.19
N GLU A 58 6.04 -0.88 15.88
CA GLU A 58 6.56 0.07 16.85
C GLU A 58 5.45 0.78 17.65
N ASN A 59 4.19 0.63 17.24
CA ASN A 59 3.07 1.22 17.98
C ASN A 59 2.84 0.47 19.31
N PRO A 60 3.12 1.10 20.46
CA PRO A 60 3.02 0.42 21.76
C PRO A 60 1.58 0.09 22.17
N PHE A 61 0.58 0.69 21.51
CA PHE A 61 -0.85 0.49 21.79
C PHE A 61 -1.50 -0.54 20.88
N LEU A 62 -0.77 -1.08 19.88
CA LEU A 62 -1.37 -1.88 18.82
C LEU A 62 -1.96 -3.19 19.33
N ALA A 63 -1.25 -3.91 20.22
CA ALA A 63 -1.71 -5.17 20.78
C ALA A 63 -3.01 -4.97 21.58
N GLU A 64 -3.01 -3.98 22.47
CA GLU A 64 -4.16 -3.63 23.31
C GLU A 64 -5.35 -3.15 22.46
N PHE A 65 -5.10 -2.41 21.39
CA PHE A 65 -6.13 -2.00 20.43
C PHE A 65 -6.87 -3.18 19.80
N TYR A 66 -6.17 -4.25 19.43
CA TYR A 66 -6.84 -5.42 18.86
C TYR A 66 -7.59 -6.26 19.91
N GLU A 67 -7.21 -6.17 21.19
CA GLU A 67 -7.94 -6.80 22.30
C GLU A 67 -9.18 -6.00 22.71
N ASP A 68 -9.05 -4.68 22.85
CA ASP A 68 -10.12 -3.74 23.20
C ASP A 68 -10.02 -2.45 22.38
N ARG A 69 -10.65 -2.43 21.21
CA ARG A 69 -10.58 -1.31 20.27
C ARG A 69 -11.13 -0.03 20.86
N GLN A 70 -12.25 -0.12 21.60
CA GLN A 70 -12.95 1.07 22.11
C GLN A 70 -12.08 1.84 23.12
N SER A 71 -11.38 1.13 23.99
CA SER A 71 -10.54 1.75 25.02
C SER A 71 -9.20 2.26 24.49
N HIS A 72 -8.70 1.71 23.38
CA HIS A 72 -7.33 1.98 22.90
C HIS A 72 -7.27 2.65 21.52
N ALA A 73 -8.43 2.95 20.90
CA ALA A 73 -8.46 3.49 19.54
C ALA A 73 -7.77 4.86 19.44
N PHE A 74 -8.09 5.80 20.34
CA PHE A 74 -7.61 7.18 20.21
C PHE A 74 -6.08 7.29 20.29
N GLN A 75 -5.43 6.69 21.30
CA GLN A 75 -3.99 6.72 21.42
C GLN A 75 -3.30 5.98 20.27
N THR A 76 -3.88 4.87 19.82
CA THR A 76 -3.37 4.10 18.68
C THR A 76 -3.39 4.92 17.40
N GLN A 77 -4.52 5.57 17.09
CA GLN A 77 -4.66 6.39 15.89
C GLN A 77 -3.80 7.66 15.96
N LEU A 78 -3.70 8.29 17.14
CA LEU A 78 -2.86 9.48 17.31
C LEU A 78 -1.37 9.15 17.15
N TRP A 79 -0.93 7.99 17.65
CA TRP A 79 0.44 7.52 17.46
C TRP A 79 0.76 7.30 15.98
N PHE A 80 -0.12 6.61 15.24
CA PHE A 80 0.05 6.40 13.81
C PHE A 80 0.12 7.72 13.04
N LEU A 81 -0.78 8.66 13.33
CA LEU A 81 -0.81 9.97 12.70
C LEU A 81 0.53 10.72 12.87
N LEU A 82 1.05 10.76 14.12
CA LEU A 82 2.30 11.46 14.43
C LEU A 82 3.53 10.77 13.84
N ASN A 83 3.55 9.43 13.87
CA ASN A 83 4.66 8.67 13.31
C ASN A 83 4.73 8.81 11.79
N ARG A 84 3.60 8.67 11.08
CA ARG A 84 3.52 8.89 9.62
C ARG A 84 3.90 10.32 9.24
N TYR A 85 3.45 11.32 10.02
CA TYR A 85 3.86 12.70 9.82
C TYR A 85 5.38 12.85 9.91
N ARG A 86 6.01 12.27 10.94
CA ARG A 86 7.46 12.28 11.12
C ARG A 86 8.17 11.64 9.93
N GLN A 87 7.84 10.40 9.59
CA GLN A 87 8.47 9.65 8.51
C GLN A 87 8.38 10.36 7.16
N LEU A 88 7.18 10.81 6.76
CA LEU A 88 7.00 11.50 5.49
C LEU A 88 7.67 12.88 5.46
N SER A 89 7.71 13.58 6.60
CA SER A 89 8.42 14.87 6.71
C SER A 89 9.92 14.67 6.57
N GLU A 90 10.49 13.66 7.20
CA GLU A 90 11.93 13.34 7.12
C GLU A 90 12.31 12.90 5.71
N ALA A 91 11.51 12.03 5.08
CA ALA A 91 11.71 11.61 3.70
C ALA A 91 11.60 12.76 2.69
N GLY A 92 10.72 13.74 2.97
CA GLY A 92 10.58 14.95 2.13
C GLY A 92 11.76 15.91 2.24
N VAL A 93 12.42 15.97 3.39
CA VAL A 93 13.61 16.82 3.62
C VAL A 93 14.88 16.15 3.11
N GLN A 94 14.99 14.86 3.29
CA GLN A 94 16.03 14.03 2.71
C GLN A 94 15.63 13.66 1.27
N GLN A 95 15.50 14.64 0.37
CA GLN A 95 15.53 14.30 -1.06
C GLN A 95 16.79 13.47 -1.24
N ASP A 96 16.59 12.17 -1.39
CA ASP A 96 17.68 11.23 -1.47
C ASP A 96 18.51 11.60 -2.70
N LEU A 97 19.74 12.03 -2.45
CA LEU A 97 20.68 12.41 -3.51
C LEU A 97 21.03 11.20 -4.40
N PHE A 98 20.64 10.01 -3.98
CA PHE A 98 20.98 8.74 -4.60
C PHE A 98 19.81 8.11 -5.38
N HIS A 99 18.55 8.38 -4.99
CA HIS A 99 17.37 7.80 -5.61
C HIS A 99 16.48 8.87 -6.25
N GLN A 100 16.01 8.58 -7.46
CA GLN A 100 15.10 9.49 -8.20
C GLN A 100 13.65 9.35 -7.74
N ILE A 101 13.28 8.21 -7.14
CA ILE A 101 11.91 7.90 -6.74
C ILE A 101 11.92 7.50 -5.27
N THR A 102 10.92 7.98 -4.53
CA THR A 102 10.57 7.51 -3.20
C THR A 102 9.22 6.79 -3.25
N ILE A 103 9.15 5.60 -2.68
CA ILE A 103 7.93 4.77 -2.62
C ILE A 103 7.53 4.60 -1.17
N SER A 104 6.28 4.94 -0.83
CA SER A 104 5.71 4.69 0.50
C SER A 104 4.61 3.63 0.44
N ASP A 105 4.51 2.78 1.47
CA ASP A 105 3.43 1.79 1.59
C ASP A 105 2.21 2.33 2.36
N TYR A 106 2.09 3.65 2.40
CA TYR A 106 0.96 4.38 2.93
C TYR A 106 0.84 5.80 2.36
N LEU A 107 -0.38 6.33 2.40
CA LEU A 107 -0.73 7.72 2.16
C LEU A 107 -1.05 8.39 3.49
N PHE A 108 -0.62 9.65 3.72
CA PHE A 108 -0.95 10.36 4.97
C PHE A 108 -2.46 10.40 5.27
N ALA A 109 -3.28 10.60 4.23
CA ALA A 109 -4.74 10.63 4.35
C ALA A 109 -5.38 9.30 4.80
N LYS A 110 -4.66 8.17 4.75
CA LYS A 110 -5.07 6.85 5.28
C LYS A 110 -5.53 6.93 6.73
N ASP A 111 -4.86 7.75 7.54
CA ASP A 111 -5.20 7.91 8.96
C ASP A 111 -6.66 8.26 9.18
N ARG A 112 -7.24 9.10 8.31
CA ARG A 112 -8.65 9.49 8.42
C ARG A 112 -9.60 8.33 8.19
N ILE A 113 -9.24 7.35 7.33
CA ILE A 113 -10.05 6.16 7.09
C ILE A 113 -10.17 5.36 8.38
N PHE A 114 -9.03 5.09 9.04
CA PHE A 114 -9.00 4.36 10.29
C PHE A 114 -9.63 5.14 11.45
N ALA A 115 -9.35 6.45 11.55
CA ALA A 115 -9.91 7.28 12.60
C ALA A 115 -11.44 7.32 12.51
N THR A 116 -12.00 7.49 11.31
CA THR A 116 -13.45 7.51 11.10
C THR A 116 -14.12 6.17 11.47
N LEU A 117 -13.40 5.06 11.28
CA LEU A 117 -13.93 3.74 11.63
C LEU A 117 -13.86 3.43 13.14
N ASN A 118 -12.85 3.97 13.82
CA ASN A 118 -12.50 3.56 15.18
C ASN A 118 -12.78 4.60 16.25
N LEU A 119 -12.97 5.88 15.89
CA LEU A 119 -13.20 7.00 16.81
C LEU A 119 -14.59 7.60 16.61
N ASP A 120 -15.16 8.13 17.67
CA ASP A 120 -16.41 8.85 17.63
C ASP A 120 -16.36 10.15 18.49
N GLY A 121 -17.43 10.93 18.45
CA GLY A 121 -17.65 12.09 19.30
C GLY A 121 -16.45 13.06 19.37
N ASP A 122 -16.07 13.39 20.61
CA ASP A 122 -15.02 14.38 20.90
C ASP A 122 -13.63 13.89 20.50
N GLU A 123 -13.39 12.58 20.58
CA GLU A 123 -12.11 11.99 20.17
C GLU A 123 -11.87 12.15 18.66
N LEU A 124 -12.87 11.85 17.84
CA LEU A 124 -12.80 12.05 16.39
C LEU A 124 -12.64 13.53 16.03
N GLN A 125 -13.31 14.42 16.75
CA GLN A 125 -13.17 15.88 16.53
C GLN A 125 -11.74 16.35 16.84
N LEU A 126 -11.19 15.95 18.00
CA LEU A 126 -9.83 16.29 18.39
C LEU A 126 -8.82 15.72 17.41
N TYR A 127 -8.98 14.45 17.05
CA TYR A 127 -8.14 13.79 16.04
C TYR A 127 -8.14 14.56 14.71
N ASN A 128 -9.32 14.90 14.17
CA ASN A 128 -9.47 15.63 12.92
C ASN A 128 -8.84 17.03 12.98
N HIS A 129 -8.89 17.69 14.14
CA HIS A 129 -8.23 18.98 14.33
C HIS A 129 -6.71 18.85 14.22
N VAL A 130 -6.10 17.88 14.91
CA VAL A 130 -4.66 17.61 14.85
C VAL A 130 -4.24 17.19 13.45
N ALA A 131 -4.95 16.25 12.83
CA ALA A 131 -4.70 15.76 11.48
C ALA A 131 -4.73 16.91 10.45
N GLY A 132 -5.72 17.82 10.56
CA GLY A 132 -5.83 18.97 9.67
C GLY A 132 -4.71 19.99 9.79
N ILE A 133 -4.07 20.11 10.97
CA ILE A 133 -2.89 20.97 11.15
C ILE A 133 -1.67 20.33 10.48
N LEU A 134 -1.49 19.03 10.63
CA LEU A 134 -0.35 18.29 10.10
C LEU A 134 -0.45 18.15 8.57
N GLU A 135 -1.64 17.85 8.05
CA GLU A 135 -1.87 17.66 6.60
C GLU A 135 -1.46 18.89 5.78
N LYS A 136 -1.66 20.10 6.30
CA LYS A 136 -1.26 21.35 5.61
C LYS A 136 0.24 21.47 5.36
N LYS A 137 1.04 20.68 6.07
CA LYS A 137 2.51 20.66 5.95
C LYS A 137 3.00 19.50 5.11
N MET A 138 2.11 18.58 4.76
CA MET A 138 2.45 17.41 3.95
C MET A 138 2.42 17.76 2.46
N THR A 139 3.27 17.09 1.71
CA THR A 139 3.23 17.14 0.24
C THR A 139 2.61 15.87 -0.27
N ASP A 140 1.58 15.99 -1.10
CA ASP A 140 0.94 14.85 -1.71
C ASP A 140 1.92 14.07 -2.62
N PRO A 141 1.79 12.75 -2.78
CA PRO A 141 2.55 11.99 -3.76
C PRO A 141 2.16 12.39 -5.18
N ASP A 142 3.04 12.13 -6.14
CA ASP A 142 2.77 12.42 -7.55
C ASP A 142 1.84 11.38 -8.19
N LEU A 143 1.78 10.18 -7.59
CA LEU A 143 0.90 9.08 -8.01
C LEU A 143 0.52 8.23 -6.79
N VAL A 144 -0.74 7.80 -6.74
CA VAL A 144 -1.23 6.81 -5.78
C VAL A 144 -1.61 5.53 -6.53
N VAL A 145 -1.15 4.39 -6.02
CA VAL A 145 -1.58 3.05 -6.44
C VAL A 145 -2.46 2.47 -5.34
N TYR A 146 -3.74 2.33 -5.61
CA TYR A 146 -4.69 1.71 -4.69
C TYR A 146 -4.92 0.26 -5.07
N LEU A 147 -4.44 -0.66 -4.21
CA LEU A 147 -4.66 -2.09 -4.34
C LEU A 147 -6.01 -2.46 -3.74
N GLN A 148 -6.88 -3.05 -4.55
CA GLN A 148 -8.17 -3.59 -4.12
C GLN A 148 -8.14 -5.12 -4.08
N ALA A 149 -8.82 -5.69 -3.08
CA ALA A 149 -9.17 -7.11 -3.02
C ALA A 149 -10.51 -7.28 -2.32
N SER A 150 -11.18 -8.40 -2.56
CA SER A 150 -12.36 -8.81 -1.81
C SER A 150 -12.00 -9.14 -0.36
N THR A 151 -12.97 -9.04 0.54
CA THR A 151 -12.78 -9.34 1.97
C THR A 151 -12.26 -10.76 2.17
N ASP A 152 -12.76 -11.74 1.42
CA ASP A 152 -12.32 -13.14 1.47
C ASP A 152 -10.82 -13.28 1.14
N VAL A 153 -10.36 -12.64 0.06
CA VAL A 153 -8.95 -12.65 -0.36
C VAL A 153 -8.06 -11.96 0.67
N LEU A 154 -8.54 -10.85 1.28
CA LEU A 154 -7.80 -10.17 2.34
C LEU A 154 -7.62 -11.06 3.57
N LEU A 155 -8.68 -11.73 4.02
CA LEU A 155 -8.65 -12.65 5.16
C LEU A 155 -7.72 -13.84 4.91
N GLU A 156 -7.76 -14.43 3.71
CA GLU A 156 -6.83 -15.49 3.32
C GLU A 156 -5.37 -15.04 3.40
N ARG A 157 -5.06 -13.86 2.86
CA ARG A 157 -3.70 -13.30 2.87
C ARG A 157 -3.24 -12.93 4.28
N ILE A 158 -4.13 -12.37 5.13
CA ILE A 158 -3.86 -12.10 6.55
C ILE A 158 -3.53 -13.39 7.28
N ALA A 159 -4.34 -14.43 7.12
CA ALA A 159 -4.11 -15.74 7.73
C ALA A 159 -2.77 -16.36 7.28
N LYS A 160 -2.45 -16.28 5.99
CA LYS A 160 -1.18 -16.78 5.42
C LYS A 160 0.03 -16.04 5.98
N ARG A 161 -0.08 -14.72 6.23
CA ARG A 161 0.98 -13.88 6.81
C ARG A 161 1.26 -14.23 8.27
N GLY A 162 0.23 -14.56 9.05
CA GLY A 162 0.34 -15.16 10.38
C GLY A 162 0.90 -14.24 11.47
N ARG A 163 0.65 -12.92 11.41
CA ARG A 163 1.05 -12.00 12.48
C ARG A 163 0.19 -12.22 13.74
N PRO A 164 0.79 -12.39 14.94
CA PRO A 164 0.04 -12.77 16.14
C PRO A 164 -1.12 -11.82 16.49
N TYR A 165 -0.93 -10.52 16.39
CA TYR A 165 -1.95 -9.51 16.70
C TYR A 165 -3.09 -9.45 15.66
N GLU A 166 -2.92 -10.08 14.49
CA GLU A 166 -3.95 -10.13 13.45
C GLU A 166 -4.93 -11.31 13.62
N PHE A 167 -4.60 -12.30 14.47
CA PHE A 167 -5.48 -13.45 14.72
C PHE A 167 -6.80 -13.07 15.40
N SER A 168 -6.85 -11.93 16.09
CA SER A 168 -8.06 -11.40 16.72
C SER A 168 -8.90 -10.49 15.80
N MET A 169 -8.48 -10.28 14.55
CA MET A 169 -9.23 -9.44 13.61
C MET A 169 -10.52 -10.14 13.19
N GLU A 170 -11.64 -9.51 13.47
CA GLU A 170 -12.95 -9.98 13.03
C GLU A 170 -13.15 -9.68 11.54
N GLU A 171 -13.81 -10.60 10.83
CA GLU A 171 -14.19 -10.41 9.42
C GLU A 171 -14.97 -9.10 9.21
N ALA A 172 -15.92 -8.79 10.10
CA ALA A 172 -16.71 -7.57 10.04
C ALA A 172 -15.85 -6.29 10.10
N TYR A 173 -14.72 -6.33 10.82
CA TYR A 173 -13.79 -5.21 10.85
C TYR A 173 -13.06 -5.03 9.52
N ILE A 174 -12.58 -6.12 8.92
CA ILE A 174 -11.90 -6.08 7.62
C ILE A 174 -12.88 -5.63 6.53
N ASP A 175 -14.13 -6.13 6.57
CA ASP A 175 -15.18 -5.71 5.63
C ASP A 175 -15.52 -4.21 5.79
N GLY A 176 -15.72 -3.74 7.01
CA GLY A 176 -15.94 -2.31 7.30
C GLY A 176 -14.79 -1.44 6.81
N LEU A 177 -13.54 -1.89 7.02
CA LEU A 177 -12.35 -1.20 6.56
C LEU A 177 -12.27 -1.19 5.03
N ASN A 178 -12.56 -2.32 4.36
CA ASN A 178 -12.57 -2.44 2.91
C ASN A 178 -13.61 -1.50 2.27
N ASN A 179 -14.80 -1.42 2.86
CA ASN A 179 -15.85 -0.50 2.42
C ASN A 179 -15.42 0.97 2.61
N ALA A 180 -14.77 1.32 3.73
CA ALA A 180 -14.27 2.66 4.00
C ALA A 180 -13.17 3.08 3.01
N TYR A 181 -12.24 2.16 2.67
CA TYR A 181 -11.21 2.38 1.65
C TYR A 181 -11.81 2.59 0.27
N ASN A 182 -12.75 1.74 -0.14
CA ASN A 182 -13.43 1.86 -1.43
C ASN A 182 -14.17 3.19 -1.53
N HIS A 183 -14.87 3.61 -0.47
CA HIS A 183 -15.55 4.90 -0.42
C HIS A 183 -14.57 6.07 -0.50
N PHE A 184 -13.46 6.02 0.23
CA PHE A 184 -12.44 7.08 0.21
C PHE A 184 -11.84 7.23 -1.20
N PHE A 185 -11.39 6.13 -1.81
CA PHE A 185 -10.73 6.19 -3.10
C PHE A 185 -11.68 6.43 -4.28
N PHE A 186 -12.98 6.14 -4.12
CA PHE A 186 -13.99 6.54 -5.10
C PHE A 186 -14.11 8.07 -5.23
N HIS A 187 -13.85 8.81 -4.15
CA HIS A 187 -13.90 10.28 -4.12
C HIS A 187 -12.51 10.93 -4.17
N PHE A 188 -11.46 10.15 -4.36
CA PHE A 188 -10.11 10.66 -4.34
C PHE A 188 -9.75 11.32 -5.69
N ASP A 189 -9.39 12.60 -5.64
CA ASP A 189 -9.11 13.43 -6.83
C ASP A 189 -7.86 14.32 -6.70
N LYS A 190 -7.12 14.21 -5.58
CA LYS A 190 -5.97 15.08 -5.30
C LYS A 190 -4.79 14.84 -6.25
N THR A 191 -4.53 13.58 -6.58
CA THR A 191 -3.41 13.16 -7.42
C THR A 191 -3.86 12.06 -8.38
N PRO A 192 -3.10 11.76 -9.44
CA PRO A 192 -3.36 10.60 -10.29
C PRO A 192 -3.52 9.33 -9.46
N LEU A 193 -4.51 8.50 -9.79
CA LEU A 193 -4.87 7.28 -9.07
C LEU A 193 -4.92 6.08 -9.99
N LEU A 194 -4.10 5.07 -9.73
CA LEU A 194 -4.21 3.76 -10.35
C LEU A 194 -4.87 2.79 -9.37
N VAL A 195 -6.07 2.33 -9.69
CA VAL A 195 -6.79 1.32 -8.92
C VAL A 195 -6.52 -0.05 -9.53
N VAL A 196 -5.90 -0.95 -8.74
CA VAL A 196 -5.53 -2.30 -9.19
C VAL A 196 -6.33 -3.33 -8.42
N ASN A 197 -7.21 -4.07 -9.10
CA ASN A 197 -7.86 -5.23 -8.49
C ASN A 197 -6.89 -6.41 -8.44
N THR A 198 -6.68 -6.97 -7.26
CA THR A 198 -5.69 -8.04 -7.02
C THR A 198 -6.31 -9.38 -6.66
N ASP A 199 -7.63 -9.56 -6.84
CA ASP A 199 -8.32 -10.80 -6.49
C ASP A 199 -7.81 -12.02 -7.25
N GLU A 200 -7.45 -11.80 -8.51
CA GLU A 200 -7.16 -12.88 -9.46
C GLU A 200 -5.66 -13.07 -9.74
N ILE A 201 -4.80 -12.32 -9.04
CA ILE A 201 -3.35 -12.29 -9.28
C ILE A 201 -2.55 -12.47 -7.98
N ASP A 202 -1.35 -13.01 -8.14
CA ASP A 202 -0.33 -13.06 -7.09
C ASP A 202 0.98 -12.43 -7.61
N PHE A 203 1.05 -11.10 -7.59
CA PHE A 203 2.21 -10.35 -8.05
C PHE A 203 3.47 -10.55 -7.17
N VAL A 204 3.34 -11.26 -6.05
CA VAL A 204 4.48 -11.64 -5.20
C VAL A 204 5.11 -12.94 -5.71
N ALA A 205 4.27 -13.93 -6.06
CA ALA A 205 4.73 -15.22 -6.56
C ALA A 205 4.95 -15.19 -8.09
N GLU A 206 4.13 -14.43 -8.82
CA GLU A 206 4.11 -14.42 -10.29
C GLU A 206 4.69 -13.12 -10.85
N ARG A 207 5.92 -13.22 -11.36
CA ARG A 207 6.63 -12.07 -11.94
C ARG A 207 5.86 -11.36 -13.06
N ALA A 208 5.13 -12.12 -13.87
CA ALA A 208 4.36 -11.55 -14.98
C ALA A 208 3.26 -10.60 -14.48
N ASP A 209 2.61 -10.92 -13.35
CA ASP A 209 1.60 -10.08 -12.75
C ASP A 209 2.22 -8.79 -12.18
N PHE A 210 3.40 -8.88 -11.57
CA PHE A 210 4.14 -7.71 -11.11
C PHE A 210 4.54 -6.78 -12.27
N GLU A 211 5.12 -7.31 -13.36
CA GLU A 211 5.56 -6.52 -14.52
C GLU A 211 4.37 -5.81 -15.20
N GLU A 212 3.20 -6.43 -15.21
CA GLU A 212 1.99 -5.77 -15.72
C GLU A 212 1.59 -4.58 -14.83
N ILE A 213 1.60 -4.72 -13.51
CA ILE A 213 1.32 -3.62 -12.58
C ILE A 213 2.36 -2.50 -12.77
N ALA A 214 3.64 -2.84 -12.79
CA ALA A 214 4.72 -1.87 -12.99
C ALA A 214 4.56 -1.13 -14.33
N GLY A 215 4.18 -1.83 -15.40
CA GLY A 215 3.86 -1.24 -16.70
C GLY A 215 2.68 -0.25 -16.64
N GLN A 216 1.61 -0.59 -15.91
CA GLN A 216 0.49 0.34 -15.71
C GLN A 216 0.95 1.60 -14.95
N ILE A 217 1.73 1.45 -13.90
CA ILE A 217 2.28 2.59 -13.12
C ILE A 217 3.09 3.52 -14.03
N VAL A 218 3.98 2.99 -14.87
CA VAL A 218 4.82 3.77 -15.80
C VAL A 218 3.98 4.56 -16.79
N THR A 219 2.82 4.06 -17.19
CA THR A 219 1.95 4.73 -18.17
C THR A 219 1.05 5.81 -17.58
N MET A 220 0.87 5.81 -16.25
CA MET A 220 0.02 6.79 -15.57
C MET A 220 0.55 8.22 -15.73
N ARG A 221 -0.37 9.17 -16.02
CA ARG A 221 -0.05 10.59 -16.14
C ARG A 221 -1.03 11.48 -15.36
N ARG A 222 -2.31 11.18 -15.41
CA ARG A 222 -3.38 11.98 -14.79
C ARG A 222 -4.69 11.19 -14.68
N GLY A 223 -5.57 11.68 -13.81
CA GLY A 223 -6.90 11.11 -13.62
C GLY A 223 -6.90 9.77 -12.89
N VAL A 224 -7.97 9.02 -13.04
CA VAL A 224 -8.16 7.72 -12.40
C VAL A 224 -8.17 6.64 -13.48
N THR A 225 -7.38 5.59 -13.25
CA THR A 225 -7.36 4.39 -14.12
C THR A 225 -7.69 3.18 -13.26
N TYR A 226 -8.64 2.37 -13.73
CA TYR A 226 -8.98 1.08 -13.12
C TYR A 226 -8.34 -0.03 -13.93
N TYR A 227 -7.52 -0.84 -13.28
CA TYR A 227 -6.84 -1.97 -13.88
C TYR A 227 -7.27 -3.27 -13.19
N ARG A 228 -7.87 -4.17 -13.97
CA ARG A 228 -8.21 -5.53 -13.55
C ARG A 228 -7.40 -6.51 -14.39
N PRO A 229 -6.33 -7.10 -13.83
CA PRO A 229 -5.54 -8.10 -14.53
C PRO A 229 -6.39 -9.32 -14.89
N LEU A 230 -6.12 -9.92 -16.04
CA LEU A 230 -6.74 -11.19 -16.44
C LEU A 230 -6.00 -12.34 -15.77
N ARG A 231 -6.72 -13.40 -15.39
CA ARG A 231 -6.12 -14.64 -14.92
C ARG A 231 -5.13 -15.21 -15.94
N THR A 232 -4.08 -15.86 -15.47
CA THR A 232 -3.06 -16.49 -16.33
C THR A 232 -3.71 -17.46 -17.33
N LYS A 233 -4.75 -18.20 -16.94
CA LYS A 233 -5.52 -19.08 -17.83
C LYS A 233 -6.29 -18.33 -18.91
N GLU A 234 -6.85 -17.18 -18.62
CA GLU A 234 -7.55 -16.32 -19.59
C GLU A 234 -6.56 -15.66 -20.55
N LYS A 235 -5.37 -15.26 -20.04
CA LYS A 235 -4.28 -14.74 -20.87
C LYS A 235 -3.80 -15.79 -21.89
N ALA A 236 -3.68 -17.05 -21.47
CA ALA A 236 -3.32 -18.15 -22.37
C ALA A 236 -4.38 -18.38 -23.45
N ALA A 237 -5.67 -18.38 -23.09
CA ALA A 237 -6.78 -18.56 -24.02
C ALA A 237 -6.89 -17.41 -25.06
N LEU A 238 -6.60 -16.17 -24.64
CA LEU A 238 -6.56 -15.03 -25.56
C LEU A 238 -5.38 -15.09 -26.54
N LYS A 239 -4.20 -15.53 -26.07
CA LYS A 239 -3.02 -15.72 -26.94
C LYS A 239 -3.25 -16.80 -27.99
N ASP A 240 -3.97 -17.87 -27.68
CA ASP A 240 -4.28 -18.94 -28.62
C ASP A 240 -5.33 -18.51 -29.67
N ARG A 241 -6.30 -17.64 -29.29
CA ARG A 241 -7.27 -17.07 -30.24
C ARG A 241 -6.61 -16.12 -31.25
N ASN A 242 -5.68 -15.27 -30.80
CA ASN A 242 -4.97 -14.33 -31.69
C ASN A 242 -3.90 -14.99 -32.60
N LYS A 243 -3.59 -16.26 -32.41
CA LYS A 243 -2.70 -17.03 -33.30
C LYS A 243 -3.47 -17.74 -34.44
N THR A 244 -4.79 -17.76 -34.37
CA THR A 244 -5.68 -18.47 -35.29
C THR A 244 -6.39 -17.54 -36.28
N GLU A 245 -6.20 -16.21 -36.14
CA GLU A 245 -6.54 -15.17 -37.11
C GLU A 245 -5.28 -14.69 -37.88
#